data_cfefc655d237a8a026b025a283608373
#
_entry.id   cfefc655d237a8a026b025a283608373
#
_cell.length_a   1.000
_cell.length_b   1.000
_cell.length_c   1.000
_cell.angle_alpha   90.00
_cell.angle_beta   90.00
_cell.angle_gamma   90.00
#
_symmetry.space_group_name_H-M   'P 1'
#
loop_
_entity.id
_entity.type
_entity.pdbx_description
1 polymer ?
#
loop_
_entity_poly.entity_id
_entity_poly.type
_entity_poly.pdbx_seq_one_letter_code
_entity_poly.pdbx_strand_id
1 'polypeptide(L)'
;MSAKRIVCLTEETTETLYLLGEQDRIVGISGYTVRPPEARSKPKVSAFINAKFDKILALEPDLVLTFSDLQADIAAELIRRGVTVLAFNQRSVAEILDMIHTLANIVGVAEKGRQLVAQMESGMKAIRNSASRFPTRPRVLFEEWNEPLISGIRWVEELIEIAGGIPVFPELRFQKNAPQRIVDPAAVIPKDPEVIIGSWCGMKVNKNKIRSRSGWSAISAVKKDHIYEIKSTYILQPGPAALTEGVMQLHAIFAHFNKMDVDPILRPGTLPNM
;
A
#
# COMPACT_ATOMS: atom_id res chain seq x y z
N MET A 1 -12.73 22.92 14.33
CA MET A 1 -12.02 23.67 13.26
C MET A 1 -11.65 22.67 12.18
N SER A 2 -11.88 23.00 10.92
CA SER A 2 -11.43 22.15 9.81
C SER A 2 -10.03 22.61 9.41
N ALA A 3 -9.07 21.67 9.27
CA ALA A 3 -7.70 21.95 8.84
C ALA A 3 -7.69 22.55 7.42
N LYS A 4 -6.93 23.60 7.20
CA LYS A 4 -6.89 24.37 5.94
C LYS A 4 -5.52 24.32 5.25
N ARG A 5 -4.44 24.15 6.00
CA ARG A 5 -3.06 24.12 5.50
C ARG A 5 -2.38 22.85 5.99
N ILE A 6 -2.49 21.80 5.17
CA ILE A 6 -2.08 20.45 5.52
C ILE A 6 -0.75 20.09 4.86
N VAL A 7 0.18 19.57 5.64
CA VAL A 7 1.39 18.93 5.13
C VAL A 7 1.22 17.41 5.27
N CYS A 8 1.36 16.68 4.17
CA CYS A 8 1.30 15.21 4.12
C CYS A 8 2.71 14.65 4.01
N LEU A 9 3.21 14.00 5.06
CA LEU A 9 4.55 13.41 5.06
C LEU A 9 4.58 12.00 4.44
N THR A 10 3.42 11.52 3.98
CA THR A 10 3.26 10.22 3.30
C THR A 10 2.32 10.34 2.10
N GLU A 11 2.39 9.34 1.21
CA GLU A 11 1.66 9.34 -0.06
C GLU A 11 0.16 9.09 0.13
N GLU A 12 -0.21 8.15 1.01
CA GLU A 12 -1.59 7.70 1.19
C GLU A 12 -2.52 8.82 1.68
N THR A 13 -2.01 9.70 2.56
CA THR A 13 -2.78 10.85 3.02
C THR A 13 -2.94 11.91 1.93
N THR A 14 -1.91 12.10 1.09
CA THR A 14 -1.98 12.96 -0.09
C THR A 14 -3.05 12.46 -1.07
N GLU A 15 -2.97 11.18 -1.47
CA GLU A 15 -3.92 10.57 -2.39
C GLU A 15 -5.35 10.65 -1.86
N THR A 16 -5.55 10.36 -0.57
CA THR A 16 -6.87 10.44 0.08
C THR A 16 -7.47 11.84 -0.02
N LEU A 17 -6.69 12.90 0.26
CA LEU A 17 -7.19 14.27 0.15
C LEU A 17 -7.54 14.66 -1.28
N TYR A 18 -6.80 14.19 -2.28
CA TYR A 18 -7.15 14.37 -3.69
C TYR A 18 -8.47 13.68 -4.04
N LEU A 19 -8.67 12.44 -3.61
CA LEU A 19 -9.91 11.69 -3.84
C LEU A 19 -11.12 12.31 -3.13
N LEU A 20 -10.91 13.01 -2.02
CA LEU A 20 -11.93 13.76 -1.32
C LEU A 20 -12.23 15.14 -1.96
N GLY A 21 -11.43 15.58 -2.96
CA GLY A 21 -11.53 16.90 -3.57
C GLY A 21 -10.99 18.03 -2.68
N GLU A 22 -10.07 17.71 -1.75
CA GLU A 22 -9.52 18.65 -0.76
C GLU A 22 -8.03 18.96 -1.02
N GLN A 23 -7.57 18.75 -2.26
CA GLN A 23 -6.18 18.96 -2.69
C GLN A 23 -5.65 20.38 -2.49
N ASP A 24 -6.54 21.38 -2.47
CA ASP A 24 -6.15 22.78 -2.31
C ASP A 24 -5.68 23.11 -0.87
N ARG A 25 -6.04 22.26 0.09
CA ARG A 25 -5.54 22.33 1.47
C ARG A 25 -4.11 21.82 1.62
N ILE A 26 -3.60 21.03 0.66
CA ILE A 26 -2.26 20.46 0.73
C ILE A 26 -1.25 21.55 0.38
N VAL A 27 -0.43 21.96 1.33
CA VAL A 27 0.64 22.95 1.17
C VAL A 27 2.03 22.32 1.05
N GLY A 28 2.21 21.05 1.44
CA GLY A 28 3.48 20.33 1.31
C GLY A 28 3.27 18.82 1.32
N ILE A 29 4.17 18.09 0.65
CA ILE A 29 4.09 16.64 0.46
C ILE A 29 5.42 15.94 0.72
N SER A 30 5.39 14.60 0.86
CA SER A 30 6.55 13.73 0.75
C SER A 30 7.17 13.80 -0.67
N GLY A 31 8.50 13.78 -0.73
CA GLY A 31 9.24 13.67 -2.00
C GLY A 31 8.97 12.38 -2.76
N TYR A 32 8.48 11.35 -2.07
CA TYR A 32 8.10 10.05 -2.69
C TYR A 32 6.67 10.03 -3.24
N THR A 33 5.88 11.09 -3.00
CA THR A 33 4.52 11.18 -3.54
C THR A 33 4.55 11.16 -5.08
N VAL A 34 3.92 10.15 -5.65
CA VAL A 34 3.78 9.99 -7.10
C VAL A 34 2.32 9.94 -7.55
N ARG A 35 1.39 9.83 -6.60
CA ARG A 35 -0.05 9.70 -6.85
C ARG A 35 -0.84 10.74 -6.06
N PRO A 36 -1.84 11.38 -6.69
CA PRO A 36 -1.97 11.41 -8.15
C PRO A 36 -0.84 12.22 -8.79
N PRO A 37 -0.61 12.14 -10.11
CA PRO A 37 0.51 12.83 -10.78
C PRO A 37 0.55 14.35 -10.51
N GLU A 38 -0.60 15.00 -10.39
CA GLU A 38 -0.78 16.43 -10.13
C GLU A 38 -0.20 16.85 -8.77
N ALA A 39 -0.23 15.95 -7.79
CA ALA A 39 0.34 16.20 -6.45
C ALA A 39 1.84 16.52 -6.51
N ARG A 40 2.54 16.04 -7.54
CA ARG A 40 4.00 16.24 -7.70
C ARG A 40 4.41 17.70 -7.90
N SER A 41 3.47 18.58 -8.22
CA SER A 41 3.67 20.05 -8.31
C SER A 41 3.76 20.71 -6.94
N LYS A 42 3.27 20.07 -5.87
CA LYS A 42 3.30 20.61 -4.51
C LYS A 42 4.73 20.64 -3.93
N PRO A 43 5.04 21.55 -2.99
CA PRO A 43 6.32 21.61 -2.31
C PRO A 43 6.71 20.29 -1.63
N LYS A 44 7.93 19.81 -1.90
CA LYS A 44 8.47 18.56 -1.32
C LYS A 44 9.25 18.90 -0.05
N VAL A 45 8.75 18.44 1.10
CA VAL A 45 9.24 18.82 2.43
C VAL A 45 9.83 17.66 3.24
N SER A 46 9.68 16.42 2.77
CA SER A 46 10.22 15.24 3.43
C SER A 46 10.66 14.17 2.44
N ALA A 47 11.38 13.17 2.94
CA ALA A 47 11.72 11.92 2.25
C ALA A 47 11.51 10.78 3.26
N PHE A 48 10.26 10.42 3.52
CA PHE A 48 9.72 9.44 4.45
C PHE A 48 10.29 9.54 5.88
N ILE A 49 11.52 9.08 6.13
CA ILE A 49 12.19 9.13 7.46
C ILE A 49 13.00 10.42 7.70
N ASN A 50 13.02 11.34 6.75
CA ASN A 50 13.73 12.61 6.85
C ASN A 50 12.78 13.76 6.53
N ALA A 51 12.77 14.81 7.35
CA ALA A 51 11.94 15.99 7.16
C ALA A 51 12.80 17.28 7.12
N LYS A 52 12.39 18.22 6.28
CA LYS A 52 12.98 19.56 6.17
C LYS A 52 12.15 20.51 7.02
N PHE A 53 12.39 20.52 8.34
CA PHE A 53 11.58 21.25 9.31
C PHE A 53 11.37 22.71 8.96
N ASP A 54 12.42 23.44 8.59
CA ASP A 54 12.31 24.86 8.24
C ASP A 54 11.41 25.08 7.01
N LYS A 55 11.45 24.16 6.03
CA LYS A 55 10.52 24.21 4.88
C LYS A 55 9.09 23.92 5.30
N ILE A 56 8.87 22.99 6.23
CA ILE A 56 7.54 22.69 6.76
C ILE A 56 6.99 23.91 7.47
N LEU A 57 7.76 24.51 8.36
CA LEU A 57 7.34 25.69 9.14
C LEU A 57 7.07 26.92 8.25
N ALA A 58 7.89 27.13 7.21
CA ALA A 58 7.69 28.21 6.24
C ALA A 58 6.37 28.09 5.46
N LEU A 59 5.77 26.90 5.41
CA LEU A 59 4.45 26.69 4.82
C LEU A 59 3.31 26.99 5.80
N GLU A 60 3.59 27.35 7.04
CA GLU A 60 2.62 27.67 8.10
C GLU A 60 1.46 26.66 8.17
N PRO A 61 1.74 25.35 8.34
CA PRO A 61 0.70 24.33 8.39
C PRO A 61 -0.10 24.44 9.69
N ASP A 62 -1.41 24.25 9.60
CA ASP A 62 -2.28 24.05 10.75
C ASP A 62 -2.42 22.56 11.13
N LEU A 63 -1.98 21.64 10.24
CA LEU A 63 -1.94 20.21 10.48
C LEU A 63 -0.80 19.55 9.68
N VAL A 64 -0.04 18.68 10.33
CA VAL A 64 0.90 17.78 9.66
C VAL A 64 0.45 16.33 9.86
N LEU A 65 0.34 15.58 8.77
CA LEU A 65 -0.02 14.17 8.76
C LEU A 65 1.25 13.32 8.65
N THR A 66 1.43 12.39 9.59
CA THR A 66 2.56 11.47 9.66
C THR A 66 2.10 10.03 9.71
N PHE A 67 3.02 9.07 9.61
CA PHE A 67 2.72 7.64 9.62
C PHE A 67 3.67 6.88 10.52
N SER A 68 3.09 6.09 11.43
CA SER A 68 3.73 5.07 12.26
C SER A 68 4.90 5.54 13.15
N ASP A 69 5.49 4.58 13.84
CA ASP A 69 6.71 4.71 14.63
C ASP A 69 7.93 5.15 13.81
N LEU A 70 7.93 4.87 12.51
CA LEU A 70 9.02 5.28 11.59
C LEU A 70 9.15 6.80 11.47
N GLN A 71 8.09 7.56 11.73
CA GLN A 71 8.10 9.03 11.74
C GLN A 71 7.93 9.63 13.15
N ALA A 72 8.10 8.83 14.22
CA ALA A 72 7.90 9.28 15.60
C ALA A 72 8.80 10.47 15.97
N ASP A 73 10.09 10.43 15.60
CA ASP A 73 11.02 11.52 15.88
C ASP A 73 10.67 12.81 15.11
N ILE A 74 10.20 12.66 13.87
CA ILE A 74 9.71 13.80 13.07
C ILE A 74 8.47 14.41 13.74
N ALA A 75 7.53 13.58 14.17
CA ALA A 75 6.33 14.05 14.86
C ALA A 75 6.68 14.77 16.18
N ALA A 76 7.56 14.19 16.99
CA ALA A 76 8.01 14.77 18.24
C ALA A 76 8.67 16.14 18.03
N GLU A 77 9.52 16.30 17.01
CA GLU A 77 10.17 17.56 16.71
C GLU A 77 9.18 18.63 16.22
N LEU A 78 8.22 18.27 15.39
CA LEU A 78 7.16 19.18 14.94
C LEU A 78 6.28 19.66 16.11
N ILE A 79 5.95 18.76 17.04
CA ILE A 79 5.19 19.09 18.25
C ILE A 79 5.98 20.09 19.13
N ARG A 80 7.30 19.88 19.33
CA ARG A 80 8.16 20.84 20.07
C ARG A 80 8.19 22.23 19.42
N ARG A 81 8.01 22.30 18.10
CA ARG A 81 7.94 23.55 17.33
C ARG A 81 6.52 24.16 17.27
N GLY A 82 5.57 23.61 18.02
CA GLY A 82 4.21 24.13 18.11
C GLY A 82 3.28 23.76 16.98
N VAL A 83 3.63 22.75 16.15
CA VAL A 83 2.81 22.28 15.04
C VAL A 83 1.85 21.19 15.51
N THR A 84 0.58 21.25 15.10
CA THR A 84 -0.37 20.15 15.30
C THR A 84 -0.02 18.98 14.41
N VAL A 85 0.14 17.80 14.99
CA VAL A 85 0.50 16.56 14.28
C VAL A 85 -0.55 15.48 14.52
N LEU A 86 -0.97 14.81 13.46
CA LEU A 86 -1.74 13.58 13.54
C LEU A 86 -0.91 12.44 12.93
N ALA A 87 -0.59 11.45 13.74
CA ALA A 87 0.11 10.25 13.30
C ALA A 87 -0.90 9.12 13.06
N PHE A 88 -0.98 8.66 11.83
CA PHE A 88 -1.71 7.45 11.47
C PHE A 88 -0.82 6.22 11.66
N ASN A 89 -1.45 5.03 11.85
CA ASN A 89 -0.71 3.78 12.04
C ASN A 89 -1.51 2.57 11.53
N GLN A 90 -2.20 2.73 10.43
CA GLN A 90 -3.02 1.68 9.82
C GLN A 90 -2.16 0.53 9.30
N ARG A 91 -2.54 -0.70 9.65
CA ARG A 91 -1.82 -1.94 9.30
C ARG A 91 -2.71 -2.98 8.63
N SER A 92 -4.03 -2.74 8.54
CA SER A 92 -5.01 -3.64 7.95
C SER A 92 -5.89 -2.89 6.94
N VAL A 93 -6.61 -3.63 6.12
CA VAL A 93 -7.61 -3.07 5.18
C VAL A 93 -8.66 -2.24 5.93
N ALA A 94 -9.18 -2.75 7.06
CA ALA A 94 -10.13 -2.02 7.87
C ALA A 94 -9.56 -0.70 8.41
N GLU A 95 -8.34 -0.72 8.93
CA GLU A 95 -7.68 0.49 9.45
C GLU A 95 -7.36 1.52 8.35
N ILE A 96 -7.12 1.08 7.10
CA ILE A 96 -7.00 2.00 5.96
C ILE A 96 -8.32 2.71 5.69
N LEU A 97 -9.45 1.99 5.73
CA LEU A 97 -10.78 2.59 5.57
C LEU A 97 -11.09 3.56 6.71
N ASP A 98 -10.72 3.23 7.95
CA ASP A 98 -10.85 4.11 9.11
C ASP A 98 -10.00 5.37 8.99
N MET A 99 -8.78 5.28 8.44
CA MET A 99 -7.93 6.44 8.13
C MET A 99 -8.62 7.39 7.16
N ILE A 100 -9.22 6.86 6.09
CA ILE A 100 -9.96 7.67 5.10
C ILE A 100 -11.14 8.39 5.77
N HIS A 101 -11.93 7.68 6.58
CA HIS A 101 -13.02 8.27 7.35
C HIS A 101 -12.54 9.38 8.30
N THR A 102 -11.47 9.11 9.04
CA THR A 102 -10.90 10.05 10.00
C THR A 102 -10.43 11.32 9.29
N LEU A 103 -9.71 11.18 8.19
CA LEU A 103 -9.20 12.31 7.42
C LEU A 103 -10.33 13.14 6.81
N ALA A 104 -11.37 12.49 6.27
CA ALA A 104 -12.55 13.18 5.75
C ALA A 104 -13.29 13.98 6.83
N ASN A 105 -13.39 13.44 8.04
CA ASN A 105 -13.98 14.15 9.18
C ASN A 105 -13.16 15.40 9.57
N ILE A 106 -11.84 15.28 9.64
CA ILE A 106 -10.92 16.37 10.00
C ILE A 106 -11.03 17.53 9.01
N VAL A 107 -11.17 17.24 7.72
CA VAL A 107 -11.31 18.28 6.68
C VAL A 107 -12.77 18.73 6.47
N GLY A 108 -13.73 18.14 7.20
CA GLY A 108 -15.14 18.57 7.19
C GLY A 108 -15.96 18.04 6.02
N VAL A 109 -15.55 16.95 5.39
CA VAL A 109 -16.23 16.33 4.24
C VAL A 109 -16.62 14.87 4.52
N ALA A 110 -17.15 14.60 5.71
CA ALA A 110 -17.49 13.28 6.21
C ALA A 110 -18.35 12.46 5.23
N GLU A 111 -19.30 13.09 4.52
CA GLU A 111 -20.15 12.40 3.54
C GLU A 111 -19.34 11.88 2.34
N LYS A 112 -18.44 12.70 1.79
CA LYS A 112 -17.52 12.25 0.73
C LYS A 112 -16.64 11.09 1.19
N GLY A 113 -16.20 11.10 2.45
CA GLY A 113 -15.43 10.02 3.06
C GLY A 113 -16.24 8.71 3.09
N ARG A 114 -17.50 8.76 3.52
CA ARG A 114 -18.39 7.59 3.52
C ARG A 114 -18.59 7.02 2.12
N GLN A 115 -18.83 7.90 1.12
CA GLN A 115 -19.00 7.48 -0.27
C GLN A 115 -17.73 6.85 -0.84
N LEU A 116 -16.56 7.42 -0.58
CA LEU A 116 -15.27 6.89 -1.03
C LEU A 116 -15.00 5.51 -0.43
N VAL A 117 -15.22 5.33 0.87
CA VAL A 117 -15.07 4.04 1.55
C VAL A 117 -16.05 3.01 0.97
N ALA A 118 -17.32 3.36 0.80
CA ALA A 118 -18.33 2.46 0.24
C ALA A 118 -17.98 2.00 -1.19
N GLN A 119 -17.37 2.89 -2.01
CA GLN A 119 -16.86 2.52 -3.33
C GLN A 119 -15.72 1.50 -3.24
N MET A 120 -14.75 1.70 -2.34
CA MET A 120 -13.64 0.77 -2.17
C MET A 120 -14.10 -0.59 -1.66
N GLU A 121 -15.00 -0.62 -0.67
CA GLU A 121 -15.60 -1.86 -0.16
C GLU A 121 -16.36 -2.61 -1.25
N SER A 122 -17.14 -1.90 -2.06
CA SER A 122 -17.87 -2.47 -3.20
C SER A 122 -16.92 -3.06 -4.24
N GLY A 123 -15.81 -2.35 -4.57
CA GLY A 123 -14.77 -2.84 -5.47
C GLY A 123 -14.10 -4.11 -4.96
N MET A 124 -13.67 -4.13 -3.70
CA MET A 124 -13.09 -5.31 -3.07
C MET A 124 -14.06 -6.48 -2.99
N LYS A 125 -15.36 -6.22 -2.74
CA LYS A 125 -16.41 -7.24 -2.77
C LYS A 125 -16.59 -7.84 -4.17
N ALA A 126 -16.57 -7.02 -5.21
CA ALA A 126 -16.64 -7.49 -6.60
C ALA A 126 -15.44 -8.38 -6.95
N ILE A 127 -14.22 -7.98 -6.54
CA ILE A 127 -13.01 -8.79 -6.70
C ILE A 127 -13.15 -10.13 -5.98
N ARG A 128 -13.58 -10.14 -4.72
CA ARG A 128 -13.80 -11.37 -3.94
C ARG A 128 -14.81 -12.30 -4.60
N ASN A 129 -15.92 -11.75 -5.10
CA ASN A 129 -16.94 -12.52 -5.82
C ASN A 129 -16.40 -13.09 -7.14
N SER A 130 -15.55 -12.36 -7.86
CA SER A 130 -14.87 -12.87 -9.05
C SER A 130 -13.88 -13.98 -8.69
N ALA A 131 -13.06 -13.76 -7.67
CA ALA A 131 -12.06 -14.72 -7.18
C ALA A 131 -12.68 -16.02 -6.65
N SER A 132 -13.91 -15.99 -6.12
CA SER A 132 -14.60 -17.21 -5.67
C SER A 132 -14.93 -18.20 -6.79
N ARG A 133 -14.83 -17.77 -8.05
CA ARG A 133 -15.02 -18.61 -9.24
C ARG A 133 -13.71 -19.24 -9.73
N PHE A 134 -12.56 -18.92 -9.12
CA PHE A 134 -11.29 -19.52 -9.52
C PHE A 134 -11.27 -21.02 -9.20
N PRO A 135 -10.86 -21.89 -10.12
CA PRO A 135 -10.70 -23.31 -9.88
C PRO A 135 -9.76 -23.63 -8.73
N THR A 136 -8.70 -22.83 -8.60
CA THR A 136 -7.70 -22.99 -7.53
C THR A 136 -7.30 -21.64 -6.94
N ARG A 137 -6.91 -21.65 -5.67
CA ARG A 137 -6.32 -20.51 -4.98
C ARG A 137 -4.81 -20.72 -4.87
N PRO A 138 -3.98 -19.96 -5.61
CA PRO A 138 -2.53 -20.18 -5.56
C PRO A 138 -1.95 -19.85 -4.19
N ARG A 139 -0.94 -20.63 -3.77
CA ARG A 139 -0.07 -20.28 -2.64
C ARG A 139 0.86 -19.15 -3.07
N VAL A 140 0.86 -18.05 -2.34
CA VAL A 140 1.52 -16.80 -2.72
C VAL A 140 2.60 -16.44 -1.72
N LEU A 141 3.84 -16.26 -2.20
CA LEU A 141 4.87 -15.51 -1.50
C LEU A 141 4.82 -14.06 -1.97
N PHE A 142 4.59 -13.13 -1.04
CA PHE A 142 4.79 -11.71 -1.29
C PHE A 142 6.11 -11.26 -0.68
N GLU A 143 6.94 -10.58 -1.46
CA GLU A 143 8.22 -10.03 -1.04
C GLU A 143 8.13 -8.50 -0.99
N GLU A 144 8.08 -7.93 0.22
CA GLU A 144 8.18 -6.48 0.45
C GLU A 144 9.61 -5.98 0.22
N TRP A 145 10.60 -6.85 0.47
CA TRP A 145 12.02 -6.58 0.25
C TRP A 145 12.78 -7.89 -0.01
N ASN A 146 13.90 -7.81 -0.72
CA ASN A 146 14.64 -8.99 -1.18
C ASN A 146 15.80 -9.41 -0.28
N GLU A 147 16.43 -8.48 0.43
CA GLU A 147 17.65 -8.75 1.20
C GLU A 147 17.77 -7.77 2.39
N PRO A 148 17.41 -8.24 3.60
CA PRO A 148 16.84 -9.56 3.88
C PRO A 148 15.47 -9.75 3.22
N LEU A 149 15.09 -11.02 2.97
CA LEU A 149 13.74 -11.33 2.49
C LEU A 149 12.71 -10.94 3.55
N ILE A 150 11.80 -10.02 3.21
CA ILE A 150 10.73 -9.57 4.09
C ILE A 150 9.40 -9.97 3.46
N SER A 151 8.57 -10.71 4.22
CA SER A 151 7.23 -11.12 3.80
C SER A 151 6.24 -9.96 3.79
N GLY A 152 5.05 -10.19 3.22
CA GLY A 152 3.99 -9.19 3.12
C GLY A 152 3.55 -8.63 4.47
N ILE A 153 3.24 -7.35 4.49
CA ILE A 153 2.60 -6.68 5.63
C ILE A 153 1.08 -7.01 5.64
N ARG A 154 0.44 -6.86 6.77
CA ARG A 154 -0.92 -7.37 7.03
C ARG A 154 -1.94 -6.97 5.96
N TRP A 155 -2.05 -5.69 5.59
CA TRP A 155 -3.03 -5.30 4.56
C TRP A 155 -2.77 -5.96 3.21
N VAL A 156 -1.49 -6.19 2.83
CA VAL A 156 -1.14 -6.89 1.58
C VAL A 156 -1.57 -8.36 1.65
N GLU A 157 -1.34 -9.03 2.78
CA GLU A 157 -1.78 -10.41 2.99
C GLU A 157 -3.32 -10.52 2.92
N GLU A 158 -4.04 -9.56 3.53
CA GLU A 158 -5.52 -9.47 3.46
C GLU A 158 -5.99 -9.24 2.01
N LEU A 159 -5.27 -8.40 1.23
CA LEU A 159 -5.59 -8.15 -0.17
C LEU A 159 -5.31 -9.38 -1.06
N ILE A 160 -4.27 -10.16 -0.77
CA ILE A 160 -4.01 -11.44 -1.44
C ILE A 160 -5.19 -12.38 -1.24
N GLU A 161 -5.73 -12.49 -0.01
CA GLU A 161 -6.90 -13.33 0.28
C GLU A 161 -8.16 -12.83 -0.44
N ILE A 162 -8.39 -11.51 -0.46
CA ILE A 162 -9.50 -10.88 -1.19
C ILE A 162 -9.40 -11.18 -2.69
N ALA A 163 -8.20 -11.12 -3.25
CA ALA A 163 -7.93 -11.36 -4.67
C ALA A 163 -7.96 -12.84 -5.06
N GLY A 164 -8.05 -13.79 -4.10
CA GLY A 164 -8.19 -15.21 -4.33
C GLY A 164 -6.92 -16.04 -4.15
N GLY A 165 -5.85 -15.48 -3.58
CA GLY A 165 -4.63 -16.20 -3.22
C GLY A 165 -4.65 -16.75 -1.78
N ILE A 166 -3.60 -17.48 -1.42
CA ILE A 166 -3.32 -18.00 -0.07
C ILE A 166 -1.90 -17.59 0.30
N PRO A 167 -1.70 -16.66 1.24
CA PRO A 167 -0.36 -16.30 1.72
C PRO A 167 0.37 -17.50 2.33
N VAL A 168 1.69 -17.63 2.08
CA VAL A 168 2.48 -18.77 2.59
C VAL A 168 3.04 -18.55 4.00
N PHE A 169 3.02 -17.31 4.52
CA PHE A 169 3.43 -16.96 5.88
C PHE A 169 2.34 -16.16 6.62
N PRO A 170 1.10 -16.69 6.74
CA PRO A 170 -0.02 -15.95 7.33
C PRO A 170 0.21 -15.59 8.80
N GLU A 171 1.08 -16.32 9.51
CA GLU A 171 1.46 -16.07 10.90
C GLU A 171 2.24 -14.77 11.07
N LEU A 172 2.98 -14.32 10.04
CA LEU A 172 3.80 -13.12 10.10
C LEU A 172 2.98 -11.84 9.91
N ARG A 173 1.74 -11.92 9.40
CA ARG A 173 0.90 -10.74 9.15
C ARG A 173 0.64 -9.87 10.38
N PHE A 174 0.68 -10.46 11.58
CA PHE A 174 0.44 -9.74 12.83
C PHE A 174 1.68 -9.05 13.38
N GLN A 175 2.84 -9.28 12.76
CA GLN A 175 4.08 -8.61 13.11
C GLN A 175 4.07 -7.18 12.56
N LYS A 176 4.27 -6.19 13.47
CA LYS A 176 4.11 -4.77 13.12
C LYS A 176 5.24 -4.22 12.27
N ASN A 177 6.47 -4.67 12.52
CA ASN A 177 7.68 -4.08 11.95
C ASN A 177 8.35 -5.01 10.94
N ALA A 178 8.99 -4.45 9.92
CA ALA A 178 9.68 -5.17 8.87
C ALA A 178 10.73 -6.20 9.40
N PRO A 179 11.56 -5.89 10.42
CA PRO A 179 12.50 -6.87 10.98
C PRO A 179 11.84 -8.13 11.54
N GLN A 180 10.60 -8.05 12.02
CA GLN A 180 9.85 -9.19 12.57
C GLN A 180 9.23 -10.07 11.48
N ARG A 181 9.23 -9.61 10.22
CA ARG A 181 8.72 -10.31 9.05
C ARG A 181 9.83 -10.82 8.12
N ILE A 182 11.08 -10.80 8.60
CA ILE A 182 12.20 -11.40 7.89
C ILE A 182 12.01 -12.92 7.85
N VAL A 183 12.17 -13.47 6.67
CA VAL A 183 12.03 -14.91 6.37
C VAL A 183 13.38 -15.45 5.92
N ASP A 184 13.77 -16.59 6.47
CA ASP A 184 14.88 -17.36 5.89
C ASP A 184 14.46 -17.87 4.50
N PRO A 185 15.22 -17.55 3.43
CA PRO A 185 14.93 -18.06 2.10
C PRO A 185 14.78 -19.59 2.04
N ALA A 186 15.48 -20.35 2.89
CA ALA A 186 15.33 -21.78 2.97
C ALA A 186 13.95 -22.22 3.48
N ALA A 187 13.31 -21.44 4.35
CA ALA A 187 11.97 -21.72 4.88
C ALA A 187 10.86 -21.57 3.82
N VAL A 188 11.12 -20.90 2.71
CA VAL A 188 10.19 -20.78 1.58
C VAL A 188 10.05 -22.08 0.80
N ILE A 189 11.13 -22.87 0.71
CA ILE A 189 11.17 -24.08 -0.12
C ILE A 189 10.06 -25.08 0.28
N PRO A 190 9.89 -25.48 1.54
CA PRO A 190 8.83 -26.42 1.94
C PRO A 190 7.43 -25.85 1.83
N LYS A 191 7.27 -24.51 1.78
CA LYS A 191 5.96 -23.86 1.54
C LYS A 191 5.54 -23.94 0.08
N ASP A 192 6.47 -24.14 -0.84
CA ASP A 192 6.30 -24.28 -2.28
C ASP A 192 5.28 -23.30 -2.87
N PRO A 193 5.54 -21.97 -2.82
CA PRO A 193 4.63 -21.00 -3.43
C PRO A 193 4.47 -21.26 -4.94
N GLU A 194 3.24 -21.09 -5.42
CA GLU A 194 2.88 -21.25 -6.83
C GLU A 194 2.97 -19.93 -7.58
N VAL A 195 2.91 -18.81 -6.83
CA VAL A 195 3.09 -17.45 -7.32
C VAL A 195 4.03 -16.70 -6.37
N ILE A 196 4.99 -15.96 -6.92
CA ILE A 196 5.84 -15.02 -6.19
C ILE A 196 5.56 -13.61 -6.70
N ILE A 197 5.28 -12.69 -5.80
CA ILE A 197 5.05 -11.27 -6.12
C ILE A 197 6.06 -10.44 -5.36
N GLY A 198 6.95 -9.78 -6.10
CA GLY A 198 7.88 -8.80 -5.53
C GLY A 198 7.28 -7.40 -5.59
N SER A 199 7.50 -6.62 -4.52
CA SER A 199 7.14 -5.20 -4.45
C SER A 199 8.20 -4.48 -3.61
N TRP A 200 9.38 -4.32 -4.18
CA TRP A 200 10.52 -3.74 -3.46
C TRP A 200 10.40 -2.22 -3.42
N CYS A 201 10.42 -1.66 -2.22
CA CYS A 201 10.18 -0.24 -2.00
C CYS A 201 11.21 0.63 -2.75
N GLY A 202 10.74 1.42 -3.72
CA GLY A 202 11.59 2.31 -4.52
C GLY A 202 12.51 1.63 -5.54
N MET A 203 12.45 0.30 -5.66
CA MET A 203 13.32 -0.48 -6.58
C MET A 203 12.50 -1.36 -7.50
N LYS A 204 13.00 -1.54 -8.74
CA LYS A 204 12.46 -2.53 -9.66
C LYS A 204 12.82 -3.95 -9.21
N VAL A 205 11.84 -4.85 -9.26
CA VAL A 205 12.03 -6.25 -8.90
C VAL A 205 12.97 -6.94 -9.91
N ASN A 206 14.05 -7.52 -9.40
CA ASN A 206 14.96 -8.32 -10.21
C ASN A 206 14.56 -9.80 -10.10
N LYS A 207 13.76 -10.27 -11.07
CA LYS A 207 13.29 -11.65 -11.11
C LYS A 207 14.44 -12.68 -11.16
N ASN A 208 15.59 -12.32 -11.75
CA ASN A 208 16.75 -13.23 -11.78
C ASN A 208 17.36 -13.40 -10.39
N LYS A 209 17.40 -12.36 -9.55
CA LYS A 209 17.80 -12.51 -8.14
C LYS A 209 16.90 -13.49 -7.39
N ILE A 210 15.58 -13.45 -7.65
CA ILE A 210 14.63 -14.38 -7.05
C ILE A 210 14.92 -15.81 -7.52
N ARG A 211 15.06 -16.03 -8.84
CA ARG A 211 15.30 -17.35 -9.42
C ARG A 211 16.62 -17.99 -8.97
N SER A 212 17.66 -17.18 -8.76
CA SER A 212 19.01 -17.63 -8.44
C SER A 212 19.25 -17.95 -6.97
N ARG A 213 18.25 -17.77 -6.09
CA ARG A 213 18.38 -18.12 -4.67
C ARG A 213 18.62 -19.63 -4.50
N SER A 214 19.48 -20.01 -3.58
CA SER A 214 19.83 -21.41 -3.33
C SER A 214 18.60 -22.27 -3.04
N GLY A 215 18.43 -23.37 -3.76
CA GLY A 215 17.32 -24.30 -3.63
C GLY A 215 15.99 -23.85 -4.25
N TRP A 216 15.86 -22.61 -4.72
CA TRP A 216 14.59 -22.08 -5.23
C TRP A 216 14.20 -22.61 -6.62
N SER A 217 15.15 -23.23 -7.35
CA SER A 217 14.84 -23.96 -8.59
C SER A 217 13.83 -25.10 -8.38
N ALA A 218 13.66 -25.58 -7.13
CA ALA A 218 12.66 -26.59 -6.77
C ALA A 218 11.24 -26.01 -6.60
N ILE A 219 11.10 -24.69 -6.38
CA ILE A 219 9.82 -24.02 -6.09
C ILE A 219 8.95 -23.95 -7.35
N SER A 220 7.66 -24.26 -7.21
CA SER A 220 6.68 -24.28 -8.31
C SER A 220 6.60 -22.96 -9.07
N ALA A 221 6.59 -21.81 -8.38
CA ALA A 221 6.57 -20.48 -9.00
C ALA A 221 7.81 -20.22 -9.86
N VAL A 222 8.98 -20.69 -9.42
CA VAL A 222 10.23 -20.53 -10.18
C VAL A 222 10.25 -21.40 -11.40
N LYS A 223 9.85 -22.68 -11.27
CA LYS A 223 9.78 -23.65 -12.40
C LYS A 223 8.84 -23.18 -13.51
N LYS A 224 7.72 -22.55 -13.14
CA LYS A 224 6.66 -22.12 -14.08
C LYS A 224 6.76 -20.65 -14.49
N ASP A 225 7.79 -19.95 -14.00
CA ASP A 225 8.00 -18.51 -14.20
C ASP A 225 6.83 -17.62 -13.72
N HIS A 226 6.11 -18.04 -12.69
CA HIS A 226 5.05 -17.26 -12.06
C HIS A 226 5.63 -16.26 -11.05
N ILE A 227 6.55 -15.40 -11.53
CA ILE A 227 7.19 -14.34 -10.74
C ILE A 227 6.74 -12.99 -11.31
N TYR A 228 6.08 -12.19 -10.50
CA TYR A 228 5.47 -10.93 -10.89
C TYR A 228 6.02 -9.76 -10.08
N GLU A 229 5.81 -8.57 -10.58
CA GLU A 229 6.08 -7.30 -9.89
C GLU A 229 4.79 -6.51 -9.78
N ILE A 230 4.48 -6.02 -8.58
CA ILE A 230 3.54 -4.92 -8.37
C ILE A 230 4.35 -3.77 -7.79
N LYS A 231 4.29 -2.60 -8.42
CA LYS A 231 5.03 -1.43 -7.92
C LYS A 231 4.58 -1.06 -6.51
N SER A 232 5.52 -0.72 -5.64
CA SER A 232 5.26 -0.36 -4.24
C SER A 232 4.25 0.77 -4.08
N THR A 233 4.20 1.69 -5.04
CA THR A 233 3.23 2.80 -5.07
C THR A 233 1.77 2.38 -5.22
N TYR A 234 1.50 1.14 -5.63
CA TYR A 234 0.15 0.59 -5.73
C TYR A 234 -0.25 -0.29 -4.55
N ILE A 235 0.69 -0.87 -3.81
CA ILE A 235 0.32 -1.90 -2.83
C ILE A 235 0.99 -1.74 -1.46
N LEU A 236 2.16 -1.10 -1.38
CA LEU A 236 2.86 -0.90 -0.11
C LEU A 236 2.50 0.41 0.59
N GLN A 237 1.73 1.28 -0.05
CA GLN A 237 1.16 2.46 0.60
C GLN A 237 -0.16 2.05 1.26
N PRO A 238 -0.31 2.18 2.60
CA PRO A 238 -1.53 1.78 3.30
C PRO A 238 -2.65 2.81 3.10
N GLY A 239 -3.17 2.88 1.88
CA GLY A 239 -4.14 3.87 1.44
C GLY A 239 -4.97 3.43 0.23
N PRO A 240 -5.61 4.39 -0.44
CA PRO A 240 -6.55 4.13 -1.53
C PRO A 240 -5.99 3.25 -2.66
N ALA A 241 -4.76 3.50 -3.13
CA ALA A 241 -4.15 2.73 -4.21
C ALA A 241 -4.08 1.23 -3.92
N ALA A 242 -3.81 0.83 -2.67
CA ALA A 242 -3.74 -0.58 -2.30
C ALA A 242 -5.12 -1.26 -2.40
N LEU A 243 -6.18 -0.54 -1.99
CA LEU A 243 -7.56 -1.05 -1.98
C LEU A 243 -8.23 -1.02 -3.37
N THR A 244 -7.60 -0.38 -4.34
CA THR A 244 -8.09 -0.21 -5.71
C THR A 244 -7.15 -0.91 -6.70
N GLU A 245 -6.21 -0.21 -7.33
CA GLU A 245 -5.33 -0.78 -8.35
C GLU A 245 -4.43 -1.91 -7.81
N GLY A 246 -4.00 -1.83 -6.55
CA GLY A 246 -3.18 -2.87 -5.93
C GLY A 246 -3.88 -4.22 -5.88
N VAL A 247 -5.10 -4.26 -5.34
CA VAL A 247 -5.90 -5.49 -5.25
C VAL A 247 -6.35 -5.98 -6.63
N MET A 248 -6.63 -5.06 -7.59
CA MET A 248 -6.94 -5.43 -8.97
C MET A 248 -5.76 -6.12 -9.67
N GLN A 249 -4.52 -5.64 -9.45
CA GLN A 249 -3.33 -6.27 -10.01
C GLN A 249 -3.11 -7.67 -9.42
N LEU A 250 -3.32 -7.86 -8.10
CA LEU A 250 -3.30 -9.18 -7.47
C LEU A 250 -4.32 -10.11 -8.12
N HIS A 251 -5.56 -9.64 -8.27
CA HIS A 251 -6.64 -10.41 -8.88
C HIS A 251 -6.33 -10.81 -10.33
N ALA A 252 -5.77 -9.89 -11.13
CA ALA A 252 -5.38 -10.16 -12.52
C ALA A 252 -4.28 -11.22 -12.60
N ILE A 253 -3.30 -11.20 -11.69
CA ILE A 253 -2.25 -12.24 -11.61
C ILE A 253 -2.88 -13.61 -11.29
N PHE A 254 -3.83 -13.67 -10.34
CA PHE A 254 -4.45 -14.95 -9.97
C PHE A 254 -5.46 -15.45 -11.00
N ALA A 255 -6.14 -14.57 -11.73
CA ALA A 255 -6.94 -14.93 -12.88
C ALA A 255 -6.06 -15.55 -14.00
N HIS A 256 -4.94 -14.89 -14.31
CA HIS A 256 -3.96 -15.41 -15.28
C HIS A 256 -3.43 -16.79 -14.85
N PHE A 257 -3.08 -16.98 -13.57
CA PHE A 257 -2.67 -18.28 -13.03
C PHE A 257 -3.73 -19.36 -13.28
N ASN A 258 -5.00 -19.03 -13.14
CA ASN A 258 -6.14 -19.91 -13.38
C ASN A 258 -6.57 -20.01 -14.86
N LYS A 259 -5.87 -19.34 -15.78
CA LYS A 259 -6.23 -19.24 -17.22
C LYS A 259 -7.64 -18.67 -17.42
N MET A 260 -8.05 -17.73 -16.60
CA MET A 260 -9.34 -17.07 -16.65
C MET A 260 -9.17 -15.60 -17.09
N ASP A 261 -10.14 -15.10 -17.84
CA ASP A 261 -10.22 -13.69 -18.17
C ASP A 261 -10.65 -12.85 -16.97
N VAL A 262 -10.06 -11.67 -16.85
CA VAL A 262 -10.49 -10.67 -15.86
C VAL A 262 -11.67 -9.90 -16.44
N ASP A 263 -12.72 -9.74 -15.64
CA ASP A 263 -13.83 -8.84 -15.96
C ASP A 263 -13.26 -7.46 -16.32
N PRO A 264 -13.67 -6.87 -17.46
CA PRO A 264 -13.17 -5.56 -17.88
C PRO A 264 -13.24 -4.48 -16.79
N ILE A 265 -14.28 -4.48 -15.97
CA ILE A 265 -14.45 -3.50 -14.86
C ILE A 265 -13.41 -3.71 -13.73
N LEU A 266 -12.87 -4.93 -13.60
CA LEU A 266 -11.88 -5.28 -12.58
C LEU A 266 -10.43 -5.24 -13.11
N ARG A 267 -10.20 -4.72 -14.32
CA ARG A 267 -8.86 -4.58 -14.88
C ARG A 267 -8.16 -3.35 -14.30
N PRO A 268 -6.86 -3.47 -13.96
CA PRO A 268 -6.09 -2.29 -13.55
C PRO A 268 -6.19 -1.17 -14.60
N GLY A 269 -6.43 0.06 -14.15
CA GLY A 269 -6.54 1.23 -15.04
C GLY A 269 -7.93 1.48 -15.63
N THR A 270 -8.94 0.68 -15.28
CA THR A 270 -10.34 0.88 -15.74
C THR A 270 -11.20 1.67 -14.76
N LEU A 271 -10.67 2.01 -13.58
CA LEU A 271 -11.38 2.92 -12.68
C LEU A 271 -11.53 4.28 -13.39
N PRO A 272 -12.76 4.84 -13.49
CA PRO A 272 -12.93 6.20 -13.95
C PRO A 272 -12.04 7.10 -13.09
N ASN A 273 -11.42 8.11 -13.73
CA ASN A 273 -10.62 9.11 -13.03
C ASN A 273 -11.40 9.58 -11.79
N MET A 274 -11.03 9.03 -10.63
CA MET A 274 -11.48 9.48 -9.34
C MET A 274 -10.68 10.70 -8.92
#